data_aa0edae3691f9a5536c3e9dd4014bdb9
#
_entry.id   aa0edae3691f9a5536c3e9dd4014bdb9
#
_cell.length_a   1.000
_cell.length_b   1.000
_cell.length_c   1.000
_cell.angle_alpha   90.00
_cell.angle_beta   90.00
_cell.angle_gamma   90.00
#
_symmetry.space_group_name_H-M   'P 1'
#
loop_
_entity.id
_entity.type
_entity.pdbx_description
1 polymer ?
#
loop_
_entity_poly.entity_id
_entity_poly.type
_entity_poly.pdbx_seq_one_letter_code
_entity_poly.pdbx_strand_id
1 'polypeptide(L)'
;MSNALSIEEIDEKLKTLSGWSFENDRIRKEFRFDNFREAMSFILRISYEAEQADHHPELFNCFNRVEISLNTHDAGGKVTEKDFSLAEAIEKAL
;
A
#
# COMPACT_ATOMS: atom_id res chain seq x y z
N MET A 1 6.38 -11.60 14.80
CA MET A 1 4.94 -11.51 14.68
C MET A 1 4.52 -10.04 14.62
N SER A 2 3.62 -9.69 13.73
CA SER A 2 3.19 -8.31 13.58
C SER A 2 1.99 -8.02 14.48
N ASN A 3 1.99 -6.85 15.10
CA ASN A 3 0.90 -6.40 15.96
C ASN A 3 0.05 -5.37 15.25
N ALA A 4 -1.26 -5.51 15.35
CA ALA A 4 -2.19 -4.53 14.81
C ALA A 4 -1.95 -3.17 15.47
N LEU A 5 -1.94 -2.12 14.66
CA LEU A 5 -1.81 -0.76 15.16
C LEU A 5 -3.16 -0.25 15.65
N SER A 6 -3.14 0.64 16.62
CA SER A 6 -4.35 1.32 17.07
C SER A 6 -4.79 2.36 16.03
N ILE A 7 -6.04 2.79 16.12
CA ILE A 7 -6.55 3.85 15.26
C ILE A 7 -5.69 5.11 15.39
N GLU A 8 -5.30 5.45 16.61
CA GLU A 8 -4.48 6.63 16.86
C GLU A 8 -3.11 6.52 16.20
N GLU A 9 -2.49 5.33 16.29
CA GLU A 9 -1.21 5.08 15.64
C GLU A 9 -1.31 5.17 14.12
N ILE A 10 -2.38 4.62 13.56
CA ILE A 10 -2.64 4.68 12.12
C ILE A 10 -2.81 6.13 11.67
N ASP A 11 -3.62 6.91 12.39
CA ASP A 11 -3.85 8.32 12.06
C ASP A 11 -2.55 9.10 12.06
N GLU A 12 -1.70 8.85 13.06
CA GLU A 12 -0.43 9.54 13.17
C GLU A 12 0.50 9.22 11.99
N LYS A 13 0.58 7.94 11.63
CA LYS A 13 1.43 7.52 10.52
C LYS A 13 0.93 8.03 9.17
N LEU A 14 -0.38 8.12 9.00
CA LEU A 14 -0.96 8.63 7.76
C LEU A 14 -0.61 10.09 7.49
N LYS A 15 -0.26 10.84 8.52
CA LYS A 15 0.15 12.25 8.34
C LYS A 15 1.41 12.38 7.49
N THR A 16 2.22 11.35 7.43
CA THR A 16 3.47 11.36 6.66
C THR A 16 3.34 10.70 5.30
N LEU A 17 2.16 10.16 4.97
CA LEU A 17 1.92 9.47 3.70
C LEU A 17 0.76 10.12 2.96
N SER A 18 1.10 11.07 2.10
CA SER A 18 0.10 11.82 1.35
C SER A 18 -0.72 10.92 0.43
N GLY A 19 -2.04 11.07 0.49
CA GLY A 19 -2.95 10.34 -0.39
C GLY A 19 -3.38 8.98 0.10
N TRP A 20 -2.80 8.49 1.18
CA TRP A 20 -3.22 7.23 1.77
C TRP A 20 -4.33 7.47 2.80
N SER A 21 -5.29 6.56 2.85
CA SER A 21 -6.38 6.64 3.81
C SER A 21 -6.59 5.28 4.45
N PHE A 22 -7.25 5.28 5.63
CA PHE A 22 -7.58 4.05 6.34
C PHE A 22 -9.08 3.82 6.25
N GLU A 23 -9.46 2.61 5.79
CA GLU A 23 -10.86 2.23 5.73
C GLU A 23 -10.96 0.71 5.63
N ASN A 24 -11.93 0.12 6.31
CA ASN A 24 -12.17 -1.34 6.29
C ASN A 24 -10.92 -2.15 6.65
N ASP A 25 -10.21 -1.72 7.70
CA ASP A 25 -9.00 -2.39 8.19
C ASP A 25 -7.88 -2.46 7.15
N ARG A 26 -7.80 -1.46 6.27
CA ARG A 26 -6.76 -1.37 5.24
C ARG A 26 -6.30 0.06 5.11
N ILE A 27 -5.06 0.25 4.67
CA ILE A 27 -4.66 1.55 4.15
C ILE A 27 -4.64 1.42 2.62
N ARG A 28 -5.10 2.47 1.95
CA ARG A 28 -5.26 2.42 0.50
C ARG A 28 -4.98 3.76 -0.14
N LYS A 29 -4.58 3.70 -1.41
CA LYS A 29 -4.35 4.88 -2.23
C LYS A 29 -4.63 4.57 -3.69
N GLU A 30 -5.15 5.55 -4.41
CA GLU A 30 -5.33 5.48 -5.86
C GLU A 30 -4.21 6.28 -6.51
N PHE A 31 -3.56 5.67 -7.51
CA PHE A 31 -2.50 6.29 -8.30
C PHE A 31 -2.98 6.45 -9.72
N ARG A 32 -2.66 7.58 -10.36
CA ARG A 32 -3.00 7.83 -11.74
C ARG A 32 -1.76 8.15 -12.56
N PHE A 33 -1.71 7.59 -13.76
CA PHE A 33 -0.56 7.73 -14.66
C PHE A 33 -1.04 8.30 -15.99
N ASP A 34 -0.10 8.55 -16.91
CA ASP A 34 -0.43 9.12 -18.20
C ASP A 34 -1.15 8.11 -19.11
N ASN A 35 -0.82 6.82 -18.95
CA ASN A 35 -1.36 5.77 -19.81
C ASN A 35 -1.21 4.41 -19.14
N PHE A 36 -1.69 3.38 -19.82
CA PHE A 36 -1.67 2.00 -19.31
C PHE A 36 -0.25 1.48 -19.14
N ARG A 37 0.65 1.81 -20.07
CA ARG A 37 2.04 1.36 -20.01
C ARG A 37 2.72 1.87 -18.75
N GLU A 38 2.49 3.12 -18.40
CA GLU A 38 3.06 3.71 -17.19
C GLU A 38 2.49 3.05 -15.95
N ALA A 39 1.18 2.76 -15.93
CA ALA A 39 0.55 2.06 -14.83
C ALA A 39 1.16 0.66 -14.65
N MET A 40 1.35 -0.07 -15.75
CA MET A 40 1.95 -1.41 -15.69
C MET A 40 3.41 -1.37 -15.24
N SER A 41 4.16 -0.37 -15.69
CA SER A 41 5.54 -0.19 -15.27
C SER A 41 5.62 0.04 -13.75
N PHE A 42 4.71 0.84 -13.21
CA PHE A 42 4.64 1.07 -11.78
C PHE A 42 4.31 -0.23 -11.03
N ILE A 43 3.31 -0.97 -11.50
CA ILE A 43 2.93 -2.24 -10.87
C ILE A 43 4.12 -3.20 -10.85
N LEU A 44 4.86 -3.28 -11.94
CA LEU A 44 6.02 -4.14 -12.00
C LEU A 44 7.08 -3.71 -10.96
N ARG A 45 7.34 -2.41 -10.86
CA ARG A 45 8.32 -1.91 -9.88
C ARG A 45 7.91 -2.26 -8.45
N ILE A 46 6.64 -2.04 -8.10
CA ILE A 46 6.20 -2.33 -6.73
C ILE A 46 6.14 -3.83 -6.44
N SER A 47 6.02 -4.67 -7.48
CA SER A 47 6.03 -6.12 -7.27
C SER A 47 7.35 -6.59 -6.68
N TYR A 48 8.46 -5.97 -7.08
CA TYR A 48 9.77 -6.30 -6.50
C TYR A 48 9.85 -5.88 -5.05
N GLU A 49 9.30 -4.71 -4.70
CA GLU A 49 9.29 -4.23 -3.32
C GLU A 49 8.45 -5.14 -2.43
N ALA A 50 7.28 -5.56 -2.93
CA ALA A 50 6.39 -6.44 -2.19
C ALA A 50 7.05 -7.81 -1.96
N GLU A 51 7.70 -8.34 -2.98
CA GLU A 51 8.36 -9.63 -2.87
C GLU A 51 9.53 -9.56 -1.89
N GLN A 52 10.31 -8.49 -1.94
CA GLN A 52 11.43 -8.29 -1.03
C GLN A 52 10.96 -8.18 0.42
N ALA A 53 9.82 -7.55 0.65
CA ALA A 53 9.25 -7.39 1.98
C ALA A 53 8.48 -8.63 2.44
N ASP A 54 8.28 -9.60 1.55
CA ASP A 54 7.42 -10.76 1.78
C ASP A 54 6.05 -10.32 2.32
N HIS A 55 5.51 -9.27 1.71
CA HIS A 55 4.24 -8.66 2.10
C HIS A 55 3.54 -8.17 0.83
N HIS A 56 2.38 -8.73 0.51
CA HIS A 56 1.78 -8.57 -0.81
C HIS A 56 0.53 -7.71 -0.75
N PRO A 57 0.46 -6.66 -1.58
CA PRO A 57 -0.71 -5.77 -1.60
C PRO A 57 -1.85 -6.35 -2.41
N GLU A 58 -3.05 -5.82 -2.21
CA GLU A 58 -4.12 -6.00 -3.15
C GLU A 58 -4.00 -4.91 -4.20
N LEU A 59 -4.11 -5.30 -5.46
CA LEU A 59 -3.94 -4.38 -6.58
C LEU A 59 -5.17 -4.43 -7.48
N PHE A 60 -5.62 -3.25 -7.88
CA PHE A 60 -6.63 -3.14 -8.92
C PHE A 60 -6.10 -2.18 -9.98
N ASN A 61 -6.20 -2.57 -11.24
CA ASN A 61 -5.80 -1.71 -12.35
C ASN A 61 -6.91 -1.62 -13.38
N CYS A 62 -7.17 -0.39 -13.81
CA CYS A 62 -8.03 -0.12 -14.95
C CYS A 62 -7.40 1.03 -15.71
N PHE A 63 -6.97 0.78 -16.94
CA PHE A 63 -6.29 1.74 -17.81
C PHE A 63 -5.10 2.41 -17.10
N ASN A 64 -5.22 3.68 -16.77
CA ASN A 64 -4.11 4.45 -16.16
C ASN A 64 -4.24 4.55 -14.63
N ARG A 65 -5.20 3.86 -14.04
CA ARG A 65 -5.48 3.92 -12.61
C ARG A 65 -5.03 2.64 -11.91
N VAL A 66 -4.34 2.81 -10.80
CA VAL A 66 -3.91 1.70 -9.96
C VAL A 66 -4.38 1.99 -8.53
N GLU A 67 -5.15 1.06 -7.95
CA GLU A 67 -5.55 1.17 -6.55
C GLU A 67 -4.78 0.12 -5.76
N ILE A 68 -4.19 0.54 -4.66
CA ILE A 68 -3.43 -0.35 -3.81
C ILE A 68 -4.06 -0.35 -2.42
N SER A 69 -4.27 -1.53 -1.87
CA SER A 69 -4.78 -1.72 -0.51
C SER A 69 -3.85 -2.65 0.24
N LEU A 70 -3.56 -2.31 1.48
CA LEU A 70 -2.62 -3.04 2.31
C LEU A 70 -3.23 -3.37 3.67
N ASN A 71 -3.10 -4.63 4.08
CA ASN A 71 -3.27 -5.03 5.47
C ASN A 71 -2.41 -6.27 5.70
N THR A 72 -2.28 -6.70 6.94
CA THR A 72 -1.39 -7.80 7.29
C THR A 72 -2.21 -9.04 7.63
N HIS A 73 -2.13 -10.05 6.76
CA HIS A 73 -2.88 -11.29 6.93
C HIS A 73 -2.61 -11.95 8.28
N ASP A 74 -1.32 -12.03 8.67
CA ASP A 74 -0.91 -12.68 9.92
C ASP A 74 -1.41 -11.96 11.17
N ALA A 75 -1.86 -10.72 11.03
CA ALA A 75 -2.43 -9.96 12.14
C ALA A 75 -3.97 -9.95 12.08
N GLY A 76 -4.55 -10.96 11.41
CA GLY A 76 -5.99 -11.07 11.28
C GLY A 76 -6.60 -10.07 10.31
N GLY A 77 -5.84 -9.64 9.31
CA GLY A 77 -6.32 -8.68 8.33
C GLY A 77 -6.36 -7.25 8.86
N LYS A 78 -5.50 -6.93 9.81
CA LYS A 78 -5.39 -5.59 10.39
C LYS A 78 -4.17 -4.87 9.85
N VAL A 79 -4.14 -3.55 10.03
CA VAL A 79 -3.00 -2.73 9.60
C VAL A 79 -1.89 -2.82 10.66
N THR A 80 -0.67 -3.03 10.17
CA THR A 80 0.53 -3.11 11.02
C THR A 80 1.63 -2.22 10.45
N GLU A 81 2.78 -2.21 11.12
CA GLU A 81 3.98 -1.51 10.63
C GLU A 81 4.40 -1.99 9.25
N LYS A 82 4.17 -3.27 8.93
CA LYS A 82 4.53 -3.82 7.62
C LYS A 82 3.82 -3.09 6.49
N ASP A 83 2.57 -2.69 6.72
CA ASP A 83 1.78 -1.99 5.71
C ASP A 83 2.34 -0.60 5.46
N PHE A 84 2.73 0.10 6.50
CA PHE A 84 3.32 1.42 6.36
C PHE A 84 4.71 1.36 5.73
N SER A 85 5.51 0.35 6.09
CA SER A 85 6.83 0.17 5.46
C SER A 85 6.69 -0.07 3.95
N LEU A 86 5.73 -0.92 3.56
CA LEU A 86 5.51 -1.19 2.14
C LEU A 86 4.93 0.03 1.43
N ALA A 87 4.02 0.76 2.07
CA ALA A 87 3.48 2.00 1.49
C ALA A 87 4.60 3.00 1.20
N GLU A 88 5.55 3.14 2.11
CA GLU A 88 6.70 4.03 1.89
C GLU A 88 7.55 3.55 0.70
N ALA A 89 7.79 2.24 0.59
CA ALA A 89 8.54 1.69 -0.53
C ALA A 89 7.81 1.91 -1.85
N ILE A 90 6.48 1.78 -1.84
CA ILE A 90 5.64 2.03 -3.01
C ILE A 90 5.78 3.49 -3.46
N GLU A 91 5.73 4.43 -2.52
CA GLU A 91 5.88 5.86 -2.83
C GLU A 91 7.24 6.15 -3.46
N LYS A 92 8.28 5.49 -2.98
CA LYS A 92 9.63 5.67 -3.53
C LYS A 92 9.79 5.05 -4.92
N ALA A 93 8.89 4.17 -5.31
CA ALA A 93 8.93 3.51 -6.62
C ALA A 93 8.23 4.33 -7.72
N LEU A 94 7.61 5.43 -7.36
CA LEU A 94 6.94 6.32 -8.33
C LEU A 94 7.92 6.91 -9.34
#